data_1868e27c7bf085473de23d513f13f562
#
_entry.id   1868e27c7bf085473de23d513f13f562
#
_cell.length_a   1.000
_cell.length_b   1.000
_cell.length_c   1.000
_cell.angle_alpha   90.00
_cell.angle_beta   90.00
_cell.angle_gamma   90.00
#
_symmetry.space_group_name_H-M   'P 1'
#
loop_
_entity.id
_entity.type
_entity.pdbx_description
1 polymer ?
#
loop_
_entity_poly.entity_id
_entity_poly.type
_entity_poly.pdbx_seq_one_letter_code
_entity_poly.pdbx_strand_id
1 'polypeptide(L)'
;MHKWLVRATLTASLLAQTNVVWGQSPAVVDLHGVGPREVRSTVFTLSAPQDLRVEAIGAESDSDRGTFSWVSAMWSARKPETRRDPWMANAWLLDLKTRKVVWELSSAATERGRRGARVFNGTVRLPAGTYEAFYAAFPSVYWSDDSGDTNSAQRFMNWLADAGFDDFKLTVTGNAQVLAAAPAERARREFEDGAVVTLRGSGAEKYLQAGFTLDRATDVDLYAEGEAREDNEFDSGWIVNADTHEKVWKLTWRDSTPAGGAEKNRVAHVVKTLPAGRYAAFYATDDSHDPSQWNTAPPHDPAAWGLFLRVADPAARAAVKSVPYEHVPANATIVALTRVGDRESRSRAFTLNRPMDVRIYALGEGRNGRMSDYAWITSSASHQRVWEMRHEDSESAGGDAKNRLVDRVVHFDKGDYVVHYVTDDSHAFGEWNAAAPSDAQHWGITLLAARGPLDKSAVTELAERADPGIVAQLVGLRDDENARRKFTLDRESQLRIYALGEGSGRDLADYGWIEDARSGKTVWEMTYRATEPAGGASKNRRFTGVITLPAGEYLLRFETDGSHSFGSWNANPPDEPDMWGITLYRVR
;
A
#
# COMPACT_ATOMS: atom_id res chain seq x y z
N MET A 1 100.16 15.73 25.80
CA MET A 1 99.38 14.89 25.45
C MET A 1 97.94 15.31 25.66
N HIS A 2 97.34 15.82 24.65
CA HIS A 2 96.23 16.72 24.72
C HIS A 2 94.90 16.02 24.91
N LYS A 3 94.07 16.48 25.88
CA LYS A 3 92.67 16.13 26.09
C LYS A 3 91.84 17.11 25.30
N TRP A 4 90.99 16.59 24.43
CA TRP A 4 89.95 17.38 23.78
C TRP A 4 88.63 17.15 24.51
N LEU A 5 88.04 18.25 25.00
CA LEU A 5 86.65 18.33 25.52
C LEU A 5 85.71 18.63 24.39
N VAL A 6 84.75 17.75 24.20
CA VAL A 6 83.58 17.99 23.29
C VAL A 6 82.44 18.56 24.15
N ARG A 7 82.10 19.81 23.91
CA ARG A 7 80.86 20.42 24.45
C ARG A 7 79.67 19.98 23.61
N ALA A 8 78.73 19.28 24.22
CA ALA A 8 77.41 19.02 23.63
C ALA A 8 76.47 20.19 23.96
N THR A 9 76.00 20.88 22.94
CA THR A 9 74.94 21.91 23.02
C THR A 9 73.59 21.22 22.91
N LEU A 10 72.83 21.19 24.02
CA LEU A 10 71.43 20.80 24.01
C LEU A 10 70.55 21.98 23.46
N THR A 11 70.02 21.84 22.27
CA THR A 11 68.93 22.71 21.76
C THR A 11 67.58 22.19 22.27
N ALA A 12 67.03 22.90 23.24
CA ALA A 12 65.66 22.66 23.71
C ALA A 12 64.69 23.21 22.66
N SER A 13 63.98 22.31 21.90
CA SER A 13 62.89 22.68 21.06
C SER A 13 61.63 22.93 21.93
N LEU A 14 61.29 24.19 22.15
CA LEU A 14 59.95 24.56 22.67
C LEU A 14 58.89 24.18 21.62
N LEU A 15 58.18 23.10 21.89
CA LEU A 15 56.86 22.85 21.25
C LEU A 15 55.88 23.89 21.82
N ALA A 16 55.61 24.93 21.05
CA ALA A 16 54.50 25.84 21.32
C ALA A 16 53.18 25.07 21.18
N GLN A 17 52.63 24.66 22.30
CA GLN A 17 51.22 24.29 22.35
C GLN A 17 50.43 25.58 22.09
N THR A 18 49.94 25.77 20.88
CA THR A 18 48.92 26.77 20.58
C THR A 18 47.63 26.34 21.26
N ASN A 19 47.39 26.83 22.47
CA ASN A 19 46.09 26.86 23.07
C ASN A 19 45.22 27.74 22.15
N VAL A 20 44.40 27.11 21.32
CA VAL A 20 43.34 27.81 20.58
C VAL A 20 42.37 28.33 21.64
N VAL A 21 42.52 29.56 22.04
CA VAL A 21 41.51 30.28 22.83
C VAL A 21 40.32 30.47 21.91
N TRP A 22 39.31 29.64 22.05
CA TRP A 22 38.01 29.83 21.45
C TRP A 22 37.44 31.13 22.03
N GLY A 23 37.60 32.26 21.32
CA GLY A 23 36.80 33.45 21.61
C GLY A 23 35.32 33.00 21.57
N GLN A 24 34.49 33.58 22.41
CA GLN A 24 33.08 33.25 22.52
C GLN A 24 32.37 33.47 21.18
N SER A 25 32.53 32.58 20.22
CA SER A 25 31.66 32.53 19.04
C SER A 25 30.29 32.11 19.49
N PRO A 26 29.22 32.79 19.07
CA PRO A 26 27.86 32.40 19.44
C PRO A 26 27.61 30.95 18.98
N ALA A 27 26.78 30.25 19.71
CA ALA A 27 26.32 28.94 19.28
C ALA A 27 25.58 29.06 17.95
N VAL A 28 25.97 28.23 16.98
CA VAL A 28 25.32 28.15 15.67
C VAL A 28 24.03 27.31 15.77
N VAL A 29 24.07 26.24 16.55
CA VAL A 29 22.94 25.39 16.87
C VAL A 29 22.78 25.34 18.38
N ASP A 30 21.57 25.53 18.85
CA ASP A 30 21.21 25.43 20.27
C ASP A 30 19.82 24.77 20.37
N LEU A 31 19.83 23.43 20.43
CA LEU A 31 18.62 22.61 20.58
C LEU A 31 18.55 22.09 22.01
N HIS A 32 17.67 22.64 22.81
CA HIS A 32 17.44 22.26 24.20
C HIS A 32 15.94 22.22 24.55
N GLY A 33 15.59 21.62 25.68
CA GLY A 33 14.21 21.54 26.16
C GLY A 33 13.30 20.78 25.18
N VAL A 34 13.81 19.74 24.51
CA VAL A 34 13.04 18.89 23.58
C VAL A 34 12.13 17.99 24.38
N GLY A 35 10.83 18.09 24.15
CA GLY A 35 9.79 17.29 24.81
C GLY A 35 9.73 15.85 24.33
N PRO A 36 8.98 14.98 25.05
CA PRO A 36 8.74 13.61 24.60
C PRO A 36 8.05 13.57 23.23
N ARG A 37 8.49 12.68 22.34
CA ARG A 37 8.01 12.54 20.95
C ARG A 37 8.22 13.79 20.10
N GLU A 38 9.22 14.57 20.44
CA GLU A 38 9.55 15.78 19.69
C GLU A 38 10.88 15.60 18.96
N VAL A 39 10.92 16.12 17.73
CA VAL A 39 12.15 16.28 16.94
C VAL A 39 12.35 17.76 16.68
N ARG A 40 13.52 18.26 17.01
CA ARG A 40 13.94 19.62 16.64
C ARG A 40 15.14 19.57 15.73
N SER A 41 15.19 20.50 14.79
CA SER A 41 16.33 20.60 13.90
C SER A 41 16.69 22.04 13.55
N THR A 42 17.92 22.22 13.12
CA THR A 42 18.45 23.49 12.61
C THR A 42 19.37 23.24 11.43
N VAL A 43 19.11 23.90 10.31
CA VAL A 43 19.94 23.83 9.10
C VAL A 43 20.97 24.96 9.12
N PHE A 44 22.23 24.61 8.85
CA PHE A 44 23.34 25.57 8.78
C PHE A 44 24.30 25.24 7.63
N THR A 45 25.04 26.23 7.18
CA THR A 45 26.04 26.11 6.11
C THR A 45 27.42 26.46 6.56
N LEU A 46 28.41 25.73 6.05
CA LEU A 46 29.85 25.99 6.20
C LEU A 46 30.42 26.41 4.86
N SER A 47 30.97 27.61 4.79
CA SER A 47 31.66 28.14 3.59
C SER A 47 33.04 27.52 3.34
N ALA A 48 33.67 26.98 4.35
CA ALA A 48 34.97 26.31 4.31
C ALA A 48 35.03 25.16 5.30
N PRO A 49 35.93 24.17 5.10
CA PRO A 49 36.15 23.11 6.07
C PRO A 49 36.62 23.69 7.41
N GLN A 50 36.03 23.27 8.52
CA GLN A 50 36.40 23.73 9.86
C GLN A 50 36.11 22.69 10.94
N ASP A 51 36.69 22.94 12.09
CA ASP A 51 36.44 22.22 13.32
C ASP A 51 35.31 22.93 14.08
N LEU A 52 34.22 22.20 14.35
CA LEU A 52 33.07 22.66 15.13
C LEU A 52 33.17 22.07 16.55
N ARG A 53 32.95 22.86 17.56
CA ARG A 53 32.77 22.35 18.93
C ARG A 53 31.33 21.85 19.07
N VAL A 54 31.18 20.59 19.44
CA VAL A 54 29.88 19.95 19.67
C VAL A 54 29.76 19.57 21.14
N GLU A 55 28.70 20.03 21.78
CA GLU A 55 28.32 19.61 23.14
C GLU A 55 26.93 18.98 23.02
N ALA A 56 26.80 17.72 23.43
CA ALA A 56 25.54 17.02 23.40
C ALA A 56 25.34 16.18 24.65
N ILE A 57 24.11 16.16 25.14
CA ILE A 57 23.69 15.32 26.26
C ILE A 57 22.42 14.61 25.81
N GLY A 58 22.45 13.27 25.80
CA GLY A 58 21.31 12.40 25.47
C GLY A 58 21.11 11.33 26.53
N ALA A 59 20.21 10.41 26.26
CA ALA A 59 19.88 9.33 27.20
C ALA A 59 19.77 7.98 26.49
N GLU A 60 20.36 6.97 27.15
CA GLU A 60 20.26 5.57 26.76
C GLU A 60 19.32 4.84 27.72
N SER A 61 18.51 3.91 27.22
CA SER A 61 17.65 3.09 28.07
C SER A 61 18.52 2.10 28.85
N ASP A 62 18.38 2.05 30.18
CA ASP A 62 19.13 1.14 31.05
C ASP A 62 18.52 -0.28 30.97
N SER A 63 18.69 -0.95 29.84
CA SER A 63 18.15 -2.31 29.60
C SER A 63 18.86 -3.39 30.45
N ASP A 64 20.03 -3.09 31.04
CA ASP A 64 20.86 -4.06 31.76
C ASP A 64 20.64 -4.08 33.29
N ARG A 65 19.87 -3.18 33.87
CA ARG A 65 19.57 -3.22 35.30
C ARG A 65 18.20 -3.80 35.58
N GLY A 66 18.14 -5.11 35.67
CA GLY A 66 17.23 -6.09 36.24
C GLY A 66 15.95 -5.73 37.01
N THR A 67 15.44 -4.51 36.98
CA THR A 67 14.25 -4.13 37.72
C THR A 67 12.95 -4.23 36.89
N PHE A 68 13.06 -4.38 35.57
CA PHE A 68 11.89 -4.53 34.66
C PHE A 68 11.81 -5.89 33.95
N SER A 69 12.84 -6.74 34.07
CA SER A 69 12.92 -8.01 33.35
C SER A 69 11.86 -9.03 33.79
N TRP A 70 11.45 -9.03 35.05
CA TRP A 70 10.51 -10.03 35.57
C TRP A 70 9.03 -9.72 35.28
N VAL A 71 8.68 -8.44 35.08
CA VAL A 71 7.29 -8.06 34.72
C VAL A 71 7.03 -8.37 33.26
N SER A 72 7.98 -8.16 32.36
CA SER A 72 7.82 -8.48 30.94
C SER A 72 7.87 -10.00 30.67
N ALA A 73 8.59 -10.78 31.50
CA ALA A 73 8.65 -12.24 31.37
C ALA A 73 7.37 -12.95 31.82
N MET A 74 6.53 -12.32 32.65
CA MET A 74 5.28 -12.89 33.13
C MET A 74 4.11 -12.71 32.15
N TRP A 75 4.20 -11.77 31.20
CA TRP A 75 3.09 -11.42 30.28
C TRP A 75 3.33 -11.73 28.80
N SER A 76 4.51 -12.18 28.41
CA SER A 76 4.76 -12.56 27.02
C SER A 76 5.30 -13.99 26.93
N ALA A 77 4.44 -14.92 26.52
CA ALA A 77 4.82 -16.24 26.04
C ALA A 77 5.48 -16.19 24.63
N ARG A 78 5.93 -15.02 24.17
CA ARG A 78 6.70 -14.82 22.93
C ARG A 78 8.10 -14.35 23.27
N LYS A 79 9.09 -15.00 22.67
CA LYS A 79 10.51 -14.65 22.77
C LYS A 79 10.73 -13.16 22.47
N PRO A 80 11.52 -12.43 23.28
CA PRO A 80 11.92 -11.07 22.94
C PRO A 80 13.04 -11.15 21.89
N GLU A 81 12.68 -11.20 20.63
CA GLU A 81 13.59 -11.12 19.50
C GLU A 81 13.51 -9.75 18.82
N THR A 82 13.74 -8.68 19.54
CA THR A 82 14.01 -7.38 18.91
C THR A 82 15.06 -6.65 19.70
N ARG A 83 16.23 -6.39 19.09
CA ARG A 83 17.17 -5.37 19.55
C ARG A 83 16.39 -4.06 19.61
N ARG A 84 16.13 -3.59 20.80
CA ARG A 84 15.50 -2.28 21.04
C ARG A 84 16.52 -1.22 20.70
N ASP A 85 16.06 -0.13 20.06
CA ASP A 85 16.86 1.09 20.02
C ASP A 85 17.14 1.48 21.48
N PRO A 86 18.40 1.47 21.93
CA PRO A 86 18.74 1.77 23.31
C PRO A 86 18.59 3.25 23.65
N TRP A 87 18.35 4.12 22.64
CA TRP A 87 18.37 5.57 22.82
C TRP A 87 16.99 6.16 23.01
N MET A 88 16.79 6.85 24.13
CA MET A 88 15.60 7.62 24.47
C MET A 88 15.70 9.09 24.06
N ALA A 89 16.92 9.62 24.00
CA ALA A 89 17.21 10.96 23.51
C ALA A 89 18.56 10.94 22.79
N ASN A 90 18.57 11.30 21.53
CA ASN A 90 19.72 11.24 20.62
C ASN A 90 19.90 12.53 19.83
N ALA A 91 21.13 12.78 19.39
CA ALA A 91 21.47 13.92 18.55
C ALA A 91 22.35 13.47 17.39
N TRP A 92 22.17 14.06 16.21
CA TRP A 92 23.00 13.76 15.06
C TRP A 92 23.13 14.96 14.10
N LEU A 93 24.14 14.91 13.25
CA LEU A 93 24.38 15.85 12.16
C LEU A 93 24.26 15.12 10.83
N LEU A 94 23.41 15.60 9.95
CA LEU A 94 23.16 15.07 8.61
C LEU A 94 23.76 16.01 7.56
N ASP A 95 24.55 15.48 6.64
CA ASP A 95 24.96 16.18 5.43
C ASP A 95 23.81 16.13 4.42
N LEU A 96 23.19 17.28 4.11
CA LEU A 96 22.01 17.36 3.26
C LEU A 96 22.30 17.05 1.78
N LYS A 97 23.55 17.15 1.33
CA LYS A 97 23.92 16.81 -0.04
C LYS A 97 24.09 15.30 -0.23
N THR A 98 24.76 14.64 0.70
CA THR A 98 25.06 13.20 0.60
C THR A 98 24.03 12.32 1.28
N ARG A 99 23.14 12.91 2.08
CA ARG A 99 22.14 12.24 2.92
C ARG A 99 22.77 11.25 3.90
N LYS A 100 23.96 11.57 4.41
CA LYS A 100 24.71 10.73 5.34
C LYS A 100 24.86 11.41 6.69
N VAL A 101 24.68 10.63 7.74
CA VAL A 101 25.03 11.07 9.09
C VAL A 101 26.54 11.23 9.16
N VAL A 102 26.99 12.44 9.51
CA VAL A 102 28.42 12.80 9.65
C VAL A 102 28.89 12.79 11.08
N TRP A 103 27.99 12.84 12.03
CA TRP A 103 28.23 12.68 13.46
C TRP A 103 26.93 12.26 14.16
N GLU A 104 27.04 11.42 15.19
CA GLU A 104 25.93 10.94 15.99
C GLU A 104 26.35 10.69 17.42
N LEU A 105 25.56 11.14 18.41
CA LEU A 105 25.85 11.00 19.83
C LEU A 105 25.95 9.52 20.24
N SER A 106 25.11 8.65 19.69
CA SER A 106 25.08 7.21 20.00
C SER A 106 26.38 6.48 19.63
N SER A 107 27.06 6.91 18.56
CA SER A 107 28.28 6.30 18.05
C SER A 107 29.55 7.01 18.55
N ALA A 108 29.42 8.25 19.07
CA ALA A 108 30.55 9.00 19.60
C ALA A 108 31.01 8.42 20.93
N ALA A 109 32.31 8.52 21.19
CA ALA A 109 32.87 8.18 22.51
C ALA A 109 32.30 9.14 23.55
N THR A 110 31.35 8.67 24.35
CA THR A 110 30.66 9.49 25.33
C THR A 110 31.03 9.08 26.76
N GLU A 111 31.16 10.06 27.62
CA GLU A 111 31.27 9.82 29.05
C GLU A 111 29.90 9.46 29.61
N ARG A 112 29.84 8.55 30.59
CA ARG A 112 28.63 8.29 31.35
C ARG A 112 28.40 9.40 32.36
N GLY A 113 27.34 10.16 32.18
CA GLY A 113 26.83 11.12 33.14
C GLY A 113 26.02 10.45 34.26
N ARG A 114 25.35 11.26 35.05
CA ARG A 114 24.46 10.77 36.10
C ARG A 114 23.20 10.16 35.47
N ARG A 115 22.68 9.07 36.05
CA ARG A 115 21.38 8.45 35.73
C ARG A 115 21.17 7.99 34.27
N GLY A 116 22.24 7.46 33.64
CA GLY A 116 22.13 6.96 32.25
C GLY A 116 22.30 8.03 31.17
N ALA A 117 22.58 9.27 31.54
CA ALA A 117 22.94 10.30 30.58
C ALA A 117 24.22 9.93 29.82
N ARG A 118 24.27 10.26 28.56
CA ARG A 118 25.44 10.17 27.69
C ARG A 118 25.85 11.58 27.28
N VAL A 119 27.12 11.88 27.49
CA VAL A 119 27.68 13.23 27.28
C VAL A 119 28.77 13.16 26.23
N PHE A 120 28.69 14.04 25.26
CA PHE A 120 29.77 14.32 24.32
C PHE A 120 30.15 15.80 24.44
N ASN A 121 31.47 16.08 24.59
CA ASN A 121 32.01 17.40 24.51
C ASN A 121 33.35 17.33 23.77
N GLY A 122 33.31 17.66 22.49
CA GLY A 122 34.42 17.44 21.60
C GLY A 122 34.37 18.29 20.34
N THR A 123 35.33 18.02 19.47
CA THR A 123 35.44 18.69 18.17
C THR A 123 35.10 17.75 17.05
N VAL A 124 34.27 18.22 16.10
CA VAL A 124 33.88 17.51 14.88
C VAL A 124 34.32 18.32 13.68
N ARG A 125 35.18 17.73 12.82
CA ARG A 125 35.66 18.38 11.60
C ARG A 125 34.69 18.08 10.47
N LEU A 126 34.12 19.15 9.84
CA LEU A 126 33.24 19.03 8.70
C LEU A 126 33.79 19.77 7.48
N PRO A 127 33.62 19.26 6.26
CA PRO A 127 33.88 19.98 5.01
C PRO A 127 32.96 21.22 4.83
N ALA A 128 33.25 22.03 3.80
CA ALA A 128 32.28 23.01 3.34
C ALA A 128 31.01 22.27 2.85
N GLY A 129 29.83 22.74 3.24
CA GLY A 129 28.57 22.08 2.90
C GLY A 129 27.37 22.61 3.67
N THR A 130 26.23 22.00 3.44
CA THR A 130 24.99 22.29 4.16
C THR A 130 24.61 21.08 5.02
N TYR A 131 24.36 21.36 6.28
CA TYR A 131 24.12 20.35 7.31
C TYR A 131 22.83 20.64 8.05
N GLU A 132 22.20 19.58 8.55
CA GLU A 132 21.09 19.69 9.48
C GLU A 132 21.45 19.00 10.79
N ALA A 133 21.35 19.74 11.88
CA ALA A 133 21.52 19.22 13.22
C ALA A 133 20.16 18.84 13.79
N PHE A 134 20.05 17.64 14.30
CA PHE A 134 18.84 17.09 14.89
C PHE A 134 19.02 16.76 16.35
N TYR A 135 17.96 16.93 17.11
CA TYR A 135 17.78 16.36 18.43
C TYR A 135 16.39 15.74 18.54
N ALA A 136 16.32 14.48 18.96
CA ALA A 136 15.06 13.74 19.07
C ALA A 136 14.95 13.09 20.45
N ALA A 137 13.77 13.18 21.08
CA ALA A 137 13.46 12.56 22.36
C ALA A 137 12.27 11.60 22.21
N PHE A 138 12.56 10.30 22.12
CA PHE A 138 11.57 9.24 21.96
C PHE A 138 11.81 8.14 22.99
N PRO A 139 11.09 8.14 24.12
CA PRO A 139 11.23 7.11 25.12
C PRO A 139 10.84 5.73 24.56
N SER A 140 11.73 4.76 24.68
CA SER A 140 11.52 3.38 24.26
C SER A 140 10.61 2.60 25.24
N VAL A 141 9.53 3.21 25.68
CA VAL A 141 8.53 2.53 26.51
C VAL A 141 7.51 1.90 25.58
N TYR A 142 7.22 0.62 25.75
CA TYR A 142 6.13 -0.07 25.07
C TYR A 142 4.83 0.75 25.16
N TRP A 143 4.43 1.31 24.05
CA TRP A 143 3.07 1.72 23.83
C TRP A 143 2.41 0.55 23.09
N SER A 144 1.75 -0.33 23.84
CA SER A 144 0.66 -1.07 23.23
C SER A 144 -0.51 -0.08 23.18
N ASP A 145 -0.97 0.29 22.00
CA ASP A 145 -2.09 1.22 21.81
C ASP A 145 -3.38 0.73 22.46
N ASP A 146 -3.44 -0.53 22.87
CA ASP A 146 -4.61 -1.17 23.47
C ASP A 146 -4.75 -1.00 24.99
N SER A 147 -3.77 -0.43 25.71
CA SER A 147 -3.86 -0.47 27.20
C SER A 147 -4.29 0.83 27.87
N GLY A 148 -4.37 1.96 27.17
CA GLY A 148 -4.76 3.25 27.79
C GLY A 148 -3.90 3.64 29.00
N ASP A 149 -2.67 3.09 29.16
CA ASP A 149 -1.83 3.29 30.32
C ASP A 149 -1.11 4.65 30.27
N THR A 150 -1.79 5.68 30.78
CA THR A 150 -1.21 7.02 31.01
C THR A 150 -0.03 7.00 32.01
N ASN A 151 0.22 5.92 32.73
CA ASN A 151 1.26 5.82 33.74
C ASN A 151 2.67 5.73 33.17
N SER A 152 2.85 5.22 31.95
CA SER A 152 4.19 5.11 31.33
C SER A 152 4.69 6.46 30.85
N ALA A 153 3.84 7.32 30.29
CA ALA A 153 4.21 8.70 29.97
C ALA A 153 4.55 9.48 31.23
N GLN A 154 3.77 9.29 32.29
CA GLN A 154 4.01 9.96 33.59
C GLN A 154 5.30 9.47 34.25
N ARG A 155 5.63 8.18 34.16
CA ARG A 155 6.92 7.64 34.67
C ARG A 155 8.10 8.18 33.90
N PHE A 156 7.99 8.30 32.57
CA PHE A 156 9.03 8.93 31.77
C PHE A 156 9.16 10.42 32.09
N MET A 157 8.06 11.14 32.24
CA MET A 157 8.07 12.54 32.65
C MET A 157 8.70 12.71 34.04
N ASN A 158 8.39 11.82 34.98
CA ASN A 158 8.99 11.84 36.31
C ASN A 158 10.48 11.52 36.25
N TRP A 159 10.91 10.54 35.43
CA TRP A 159 12.33 10.23 35.22
C TRP A 159 13.06 11.40 34.56
N LEU A 160 12.46 12.06 33.57
CA LEU A 160 13.02 13.26 32.95
C LEU A 160 13.10 14.44 33.94
N ALA A 161 12.05 14.67 34.74
CA ALA A 161 12.06 15.70 35.77
C ALA A 161 13.12 15.45 36.84
N ASP A 162 13.33 14.17 37.19
CA ASP A 162 14.39 13.73 38.09
C ASP A 162 15.81 13.78 37.48
N ALA A 163 15.93 13.62 36.13
CA ALA A 163 17.20 13.67 35.42
C ALA A 163 17.67 15.09 35.07
N GLY A 164 16.80 16.13 35.26
CA GLY A 164 17.05 17.50 34.83
C GLY A 164 16.80 17.68 33.35
N PHE A 165 15.54 18.00 32.98
CA PHE A 165 15.10 18.22 31.59
C PHE A 165 15.92 19.28 30.84
N ASP A 166 16.40 20.28 31.58
CA ASP A 166 17.19 21.37 31.04
C ASP A 166 18.60 20.96 30.60
N ASP A 167 19.03 19.74 30.97
CA ASP A 167 20.36 19.23 30.65
C ASP A 167 20.43 18.58 29.27
N PHE A 168 19.33 18.09 28.70
CA PHE A 168 19.31 17.46 27.37
C PHE A 168 19.41 18.47 26.26
N LYS A 169 20.51 18.41 25.50
CA LYS A 169 20.80 19.43 24.48
C LYS A 169 21.73 18.95 23.38
N LEU A 170 21.69 19.67 22.27
CA LEU A 170 22.74 19.71 21.27
C LEU A 170 23.15 21.16 21.02
N THR A 171 24.39 21.49 21.32
CA THR A 171 24.96 22.81 20.99
C THR A 171 26.12 22.63 20.02
N VAL A 172 26.09 23.36 18.91
CA VAL A 172 27.18 23.42 17.93
C VAL A 172 27.73 24.84 17.89
N THR A 173 29.04 24.99 18.09
CA THR A 173 29.73 26.29 18.07
C THR A 173 30.77 26.32 16.96
N GLY A 174 30.78 27.38 16.16
CA GLY A 174 31.72 27.55 15.06
C GLY A 174 31.38 28.75 14.17
N ASN A 175 32.07 28.89 13.05
CA ASN A 175 31.78 29.94 12.08
C ASN A 175 30.89 29.40 10.96
N ALA A 176 29.56 29.38 11.20
CA ALA A 176 28.59 28.87 10.28
C ALA A 176 27.40 29.83 10.18
N GLN A 177 26.66 29.71 9.08
CA GLN A 177 25.44 30.49 8.84
C GLN A 177 24.21 29.60 9.04
N VAL A 178 23.38 29.94 10.01
CA VAL A 178 22.04 29.31 10.17
C VAL A 178 21.13 29.78 9.05
N LEU A 179 20.44 28.84 8.42
CA LEU A 179 19.48 29.16 7.36
C LEU A 179 18.11 29.51 7.98
N ALA A 180 17.48 30.55 7.43
CA ALA A 180 16.09 30.86 7.74
C ALA A 180 15.15 29.76 7.18
N ALA A 181 13.89 29.71 7.62
CA ALA A 181 12.94 28.65 7.31
C ALA A 181 12.84 28.29 5.81
N ALA A 182 12.66 29.29 4.94
CA ALA A 182 12.50 29.00 3.50
C ALA A 182 13.77 28.49 2.81
N PRO A 183 15.00 29.07 3.02
CA PRO A 183 16.25 28.47 2.57
C PRO A 183 16.52 27.08 3.17
N ALA A 184 16.20 26.86 4.45
CA ALA A 184 16.38 25.58 5.10
C ALA A 184 15.50 24.49 4.45
N GLU A 185 14.23 24.80 4.20
CA GLU A 185 13.31 23.87 3.51
C GLU A 185 13.77 23.57 2.09
N ARG A 186 14.29 24.55 1.37
CA ARG A 186 14.88 24.33 0.05
C ARG A 186 16.09 23.39 0.14
N ALA A 187 16.99 23.61 1.10
CA ALA A 187 18.16 22.77 1.28
C ALA A 187 17.79 21.31 1.61
N ARG A 188 16.74 21.09 2.41
CA ARG A 188 16.23 19.73 2.70
C ARG A 188 15.76 19.01 1.46
N ARG A 189 15.23 19.75 0.47
CA ARG A 189 14.65 19.22 -0.77
C ARG A 189 15.59 19.22 -1.95
N GLU A 190 16.79 19.76 -1.84
CA GLU A 190 17.74 19.82 -2.95
C GLU A 190 18.06 18.44 -3.54
N PHE A 191 18.00 17.38 -2.73
CA PHE A 191 18.23 16.03 -3.21
C PHE A 191 17.11 15.53 -4.17
N GLU A 192 15.95 16.17 -4.19
CA GLU A 192 14.86 15.87 -5.11
C GLU A 192 15.04 16.53 -6.47
N ASP A 193 15.95 17.49 -6.58
CA ASP A 193 16.23 18.19 -7.84
C ASP A 193 16.69 17.19 -8.91
N GLY A 194 15.97 17.20 -10.04
CA GLY A 194 16.19 16.25 -11.13
C GLY A 194 15.57 14.87 -10.92
N ALA A 195 14.82 14.63 -9.83
CA ALA A 195 14.05 13.40 -9.67
C ALA A 195 13.01 13.25 -10.79
N VAL A 196 12.83 12.04 -11.26
CA VAL A 196 11.79 11.64 -12.22
C VAL A 196 10.51 11.34 -11.46
N VAL A 197 10.67 10.71 -10.28
CA VAL A 197 9.59 10.38 -9.35
C VAL A 197 9.94 10.92 -7.98
N THR A 198 8.94 11.55 -7.33
CA THR A 198 9.01 12.03 -5.95
C THR A 198 7.68 11.67 -5.27
N LEU A 199 7.70 10.64 -4.41
CA LEU A 199 6.55 10.20 -3.61
C LEU A 199 6.90 10.35 -2.14
N ARG A 200 6.45 11.44 -1.50
CA ARG A 200 6.71 11.71 -0.08
C ARG A 200 5.66 11.04 0.80
N GLY A 201 6.11 10.16 1.67
CA GLY A 201 5.26 9.45 2.62
C GLY A 201 4.90 10.29 3.85
N SER A 202 4.32 11.47 3.65
CA SER A 202 3.86 12.33 4.74
C SER A 202 2.37 12.22 4.93
N GLY A 203 1.95 11.89 6.14
CA GLY A 203 0.55 11.66 6.54
C GLY A 203 0.14 10.20 6.48
N ALA A 204 -0.73 9.82 7.41
CA ALA A 204 -1.25 8.47 7.55
C ALA A 204 -2.14 8.06 6.37
N GLU A 205 -2.20 6.75 6.09
CA GLU A 205 -3.11 6.12 5.11
C GLU A 205 -3.01 6.73 3.70
N LYS A 206 -1.81 7.07 3.26
CA LYS A 206 -1.57 7.60 1.91
C LYS A 206 -1.26 6.48 0.93
N TYR A 207 -1.79 6.61 -0.27
CA TYR A 207 -1.44 5.80 -1.42
C TYR A 207 -1.01 6.72 -2.56
N LEU A 208 0.30 6.83 -2.74
CA LEU A 208 0.91 7.75 -3.70
C LEU A 208 1.38 6.99 -4.93
N GLN A 209 1.27 7.61 -6.10
CA GLN A 209 1.67 7.00 -7.36
C GLN A 209 2.21 8.01 -8.36
N ALA A 210 3.13 7.56 -9.22
CA ALA A 210 3.65 8.32 -10.34
C ALA A 210 4.02 7.39 -11.50
N GLY A 211 3.74 7.81 -12.73
CA GLY A 211 4.15 7.09 -13.92
C GLY A 211 5.47 7.64 -14.48
N PHE A 212 6.24 6.77 -15.13
CA PHE A 212 7.40 7.17 -15.94
C PHE A 212 7.64 6.20 -17.09
N THR A 213 8.30 6.67 -18.13
CA THR A 213 8.68 5.87 -19.29
C THR A 213 10.16 5.91 -19.53
N LEU A 214 10.71 4.80 -20.01
CA LEU A 214 12.10 4.65 -20.44
C LEU A 214 12.14 4.35 -21.94
N ASP A 215 12.77 5.23 -22.72
CA ASP A 215 12.90 5.05 -24.18
C ASP A 215 13.94 3.95 -24.51
N ARG A 216 14.83 3.64 -23.56
CA ARG A 216 15.87 2.58 -23.64
C ARG A 216 16.19 2.05 -22.25
N ALA A 217 16.91 0.95 -22.17
CA ALA A 217 17.46 0.45 -20.90
C ALA A 217 18.27 1.56 -20.21
N THR A 218 17.94 1.84 -18.94
CA THR A 218 18.48 2.98 -18.19
C THR A 218 18.73 2.60 -16.74
N ASP A 219 19.89 3.02 -16.23
CA ASP A 219 20.20 2.91 -14.81
C ASP A 219 19.49 4.00 -14.03
N VAL A 220 18.60 3.59 -13.14
CA VAL A 220 17.87 4.46 -12.24
C VAL A 220 18.45 4.36 -10.81
N ASP A 221 18.61 5.51 -10.18
CA ASP A 221 19.05 5.66 -8.80
C ASP A 221 17.80 5.78 -7.91
N LEU A 222 17.56 4.75 -7.11
CA LEU A 222 16.40 4.61 -6.23
C LEU A 222 16.81 4.88 -4.80
N TYR A 223 16.18 5.86 -4.18
CA TYR A 223 16.28 6.12 -2.75
C TYR A 223 14.90 6.01 -2.12
N ALA A 224 14.77 5.17 -1.12
CA ALA A 224 13.50 5.03 -0.41
C ALA A 224 13.73 4.83 1.09
N GLU A 225 12.96 5.54 1.90
CA GLU A 225 12.83 5.31 3.33
C GLU A 225 11.40 4.92 3.68
N GLY A 226 11.24 4.04 4.67
CA GLY A 226 9.94 3.58 5.10
C GLY A 226 9.99 2.73 6.36
N GLU A 227 8.83 2.18 6.72
CA GLU A 227 8.67 1.30 7.87
C GLU A 227 8.53 -0.16 7.44
N ALA A 228 9.40 -1.03 7.97
CA ALA A 228 9.27 -2.46 7.79
C ALA A 228 9.77 -3.24 9.00
N ARG A 229 9.25 -4.47 9.15
CA ARG A 229 9.75 -5.51 10.06
C ARG A 229 10.04 -6.76 9.26
N GLU A 230 10.67 -7.76 9.88
CA GLU A 230 11.14 -8.96 9.20
C GLU A 230 10.07 -9.63 8.31
N ASP A 231 8.82 -9.63 8.74
CA ASP A 231 7.70 -10.32 8.09
C ASP A 231 6.68 -9.39 7.42
N ASN A 232 6.82 -8.06 7.56
CA ASN A 232 5.82 -7.12 7.05
C ASN A 232 6.40 -5.74 6.75
N GLU A 233 5.90 -5.10 5.68
CA GLU A 233 6.16 -3.72 5.33
C GLU A 233 4.92 -2.86 5.59
N PHE A 234 5.07 -1.76 6.33
CA PHE A 234 4.01 -0.83 6.72
C PHE A 234 4.03 0.41 5.81
N ASP A 235 5.13 1.18 5.87
CA ASP A 235 5.37 2.27 4.92
C ASP A 235 6.41 1.79 3.91
N SER A 236 5.99 1.64 2.66
CA SER A 236 6.87 1.04 1.66
C SER A 236 6.64 1.60 0.26
N GLY A 237 7.72 1.62 -0.52
CA GLY A 237 7.70 1.98 -1.94
C GLY A 237 7.98 0.78 -2.83
N TRP A 238 7.37 0.76 -4.04
CA TRP A 238 7.64 -0.27 -5.05
C TRP A 238 7.47 0.28 -6.47
N ILE A 239 8.01 -0.45 -7.44
CA ILE A 239 7.91 -0.13 -8.86
C ILE A 239 7.38 -1.35 -9.61
N VAL A 240 6.38 -1.11 -10.46
CA VAL A 240 5.74 -2.11 -11.33
C VAL A 240 6.00 -1.75 -12.78
N ASN A 241 6.32 -2.74 -13.61
CA ASN A 241 6.26 -2.59 -15.06
C ASN A 241 4.78 -2.52 -15.48
N ALA A 242 4.35 -1.39 -16.01
CA ALA A 242 2.94 -1.14 -16.34
C ALA A 242 2.43 -1.99 -17.53
N ASP A 243 3.32 -2.58 -18.32
CA ASP A 243 2.94 -3.44 -19.46
C ASP A 243 2.81 -4.91 -19.06
N THR A 244 3.67 -5.39 -18.13
CA THR A 244 3.69 -6.78 -17.70
C THR A 244 3.05 -7.02 -16.34
N HIS A 245 2.77 -5.96 -15.57
CA HIS A 245 2.34 -5.98 -14.17
C HIS A 245 3.36 -6.61 -13.21
N GLU A 246 4.59 -6.84 -13.68
CA GLU A 246 5.66 -7.38 -12.87
C GLU A 246 6.19 -6.32 -11.90
N LYS A 247 6.29 -6.69 -10.62
CA LYS A 247 6.96 -5.87 -9.61
C LYS A 247 8.46 -5.97 -9.79
N VAL A 248 9.08 -4.90 -10.33
CA VAL A 248 10.51 -4.87 -10.66
C VAL A 248 11.39 -4.46 -9.49
N TRP A 249 10.84 -3.80 -8.48
CA TRP A 249 11.54 -3.41 -7.26
C TRP A 249 10.55 -3.11 -6.11
N LYS A 250 10.97 -3.37 -4.86
CA LYS A 250 10.23 -3.01 -3.64
C LYS A 250 11.20 -2.74 -2.49
N LEU A 251 10.87 -1.76 -1.64
CA LEU A 251 11.51 -1.59 -0.33
C LEU A 251 11.04 -2.71 0.60
N THR A 252 11.95 -3.60 0.99
CA THR A 252 11.67 -4.69 1.91
C THR A 252 12.63 -4.65 3.08
N TRP A 253 12.30 -5.32 4.19
CA TRP A 253 13.23 -5.48 5.30
C TRP A 253 14.57 -6.09 4.84
N ARG A 254 14.53 -7.11 3.98
CA ARG A 254 15.72 -7.85 3.55
C ARG A 254 16.63 -7.06 2.60
N ASP A 255 16.03 -6.25 1.74
CA ASP A 255 16.75 -5.48 0.71
C ASP A 255 17.02 -4.03 1.15
N SER A 256 16.91 -3.75 2.44
CA SER A 256 17.14 -2.44 3.03
C SER A 256 18.09 -2.53 4.23
N THR A 257 18.58 -1.38 4.65
CA THR A 257 19.41 -1.22 5.84
C THR A 257 18.70 -0.35 6.89
N PRO A 258 19.08 -0.40 8.18
CA PRO A 258 18.55 0.53 9.17
C PRO A 258 18.74 1.99 8.75
N ALA A 259 17.68 2.79 8.84
CA ALA A 259 17.71 4.23 8.57
C ALA A 259 18.03 5.08 9.81
N GLY A 260 18.35 4.43 10.93
CA GLY A 260 18.55 5.07 12.23
C GLY A 260 17.25 5.25 13.02
N GLY A 261 17.39 5.65 14.28
CA GLY A 261 16.27 5.72 15.21
C GLY A 261 15.70 4.33 15.50
N ALA A 262 14.38 4.15 15.34
CA ALA A 262 13.74 2.87 15.58
C ALA A 262 14.19 1.79 14.59
N GLU A 263 14.27 0.53 15.04
CA GLU A 263 14.70 -0.61 14.20
C GLU A 263 13.84 -0.79 12.96
N LYS A 264 12.55 -0.43 13.03
CA LYS A 264 11.61 -0.50 11.92
C LYS A 264 11.86 0.52 10.82
N ASN A 265 12.66 1.57 11.06
CA ASN A 265 13.04 2.55 10.06
C ASN A 265 14.02 1.91 9.08
N ARG A 266 13.66 1.87 7.83
CA ARG A 266 14.44 1.20 6.78
C ARG A 266 14.76 2.15 5.64
N VAL A 267 15.96 2.01 5.09
CA VAL A 267 16.40 2.76 3.91
C VAL A 267 17.00 1.83 2.87
N ALA A 268 16.62 2.04 1.61
CA ALA A 268 17.29 1.44 0.46
C ALA A 268 17.81 2.56 -0.45
N HIS A 269 19.07 2.44 -0.85
CA HIS A 269 19.68 3.31 -1.86
C HIS A 269 20.40 2.42 -2.87
N VAL A 270 19.78 2.22 -4.02
CA VAL A 270 20.24 1.25 -5.02
C VAL A 270 20.20 1.83 -6.43
N VAL A 271 21.18 1.46 -7.24
CA VAL A 271 21.14 1.69 -8.69
C VAL A 271 20.66 0.41 -9.36
N LYS A 272 19.62 0.53 -10.18
CA LYS A 272 19.00 -0.59 -10.88
C LYS A 272 18.81 -0.28 -12.35
N THR A 273 19.24 -1.20 -13.22
CA THR A 273 18.96 -1.12 -14.66
C THR A 273 17.53 -1.58 -14.92
N LEU A 274 16.69 -0.70 -15.47
CA LEU A 274 15.35 -1.03 -15.95
C LEU A 274 15.34 -1.03 -17.48
N PRO A 275 14.74 -2.04 -18.14
CA PRO A 275 14.54 -2.06 -19.59
C PRO A 275 13.76 -0.87 -20.13
N ALA A 276 13.76 -0.65 -21.46
CA ALA A 276 12.79 0.24 -22.08
C ALA A 276 11.37 -0.23 -21.77
N GLY A 277 10.46 0.71 -21.45
CA GLY A 277 9.08 0.35 -21.07
C GLY A 277 8.38 1.46 -20.29
N ARG A 278 7.17 1.14 -19.87
CA ARG A 278 6.33 1.99 -19.02
C ARG A 278 6.34 1.43 -17.60
N TYR A 279 6.41 2.31 -16.62
CA TYR A 279 6.50 1.96 -15.22
C TYR A 279 5.58 2.80 -14.36
N ALA A 280 5.12 2.22 -13.27
CA ALA A 280 4.45 2.91 -12.19
C ALA A 280 5.24 2.75 -10.90
N ALA A 281 5.51 3.87 -10.23
CA ALA A 281 6.08 3.89 -8.90
C ALA A 281 4.98 4.19 -7.88
N PHE A 282 5.02 3.53 -6.76
CA PHE A 282 4.04 3.63 -5.68
C PHE A 282 4.73 3.83 -4.34
N TYR A 283 4.06 4.49 -3.42
CA TYR A 283 4.42 4.55 -2.02
C TYR A 283 3.16 4.58 -1.17
N ALA A 284 3.07 3.67 -0.20
CA ALA A 284 1.94 3.60 0.72
C ALA A 284 2.41 3.80 2.15
N THR A 285 1.59 4.49 2.96
CA THR A 285 1.77 4.64 4.41
C THR A 285 0.62 3.97 5.13
N ASP A 286 0.90 3.42 6.32
CA ASP A 286 -0.13 2.96 7.25
C ASP A 286 -0.70 4.11 8.10
N ASP A 287 -1.34 3.81 9.22
CA ASP A 287 -1.99 4.78 10.11
C ASP A 287 -1.04 5.47 11.09
N SER A 288 0.27 5.18 11.05
CA SER A 288 1.22 5.63 12.06
C SER A 288 2.65 5.79 11.55
N HIS A 289 3.50 6.45 12.33
CA HIS A 289 4.94 6.56 12.14
C HIS A 289 5.39 7.25 10.83
N ASP A 290 4.86 8.39 10.53
CA ASP A 290 5.24 9.22 9.38
C ASP A 290 5.78 10.60 9.83
N PRO A 291 6.31 11.43 8.90
CA PRO A 291 6.85 12.75 9.22
C PRO A 291 5.88 13.71 9.90
N SER A 292 4.58 13.48 9.86
CA SER A 292 3.59 14.28 10.59
C SER A 292 3.39 13.80 12.02
N GLN A 293 3.66 12.49 12.30
CA GLN A 293 3.43 11.88 13.61
C GLN A 293 4.30 10.65 13.84
N TRP A 294 5.50 10.83 14.38
CA TRP A 294 6.36 9.73 14.79
C TRP A 294 5.85 9.06 16.08
N ASN A 295 5.59 7.75 16.04
CA ASN A 295 5.21 6.97 17.23
C ASN A 295 6.41 6.37 17.97
N THR A 296 7.60 6.34 17.34
CA THR A 296 8.89 5.95 17.91
C THR A 296 9.98 6.87 17.34
N ALA A 297 11.26 6.65 17.70
CA ALA A 297 12.36 7.45 17.19
C ALA A 297 12.38 7.50 15.66
N PRO A 298 12.40 8.71 15.05
CA PRO A 298 12.39 8.88 13.61
C PRO A 298 13.67 8.36 12.96
N PRO A 299 13.70 8.17 11.63
CA PRO A 299 14.94 7.91 10.90
C PRO A 299 15.90 9.11 11.02
N HIS A 300 17.16 8.90 10.68
CA HIS A 300 18.15 9.98 10.68
C HIS A 300 17.89 11.04 9.60
N ASP A 301 17.10 10.70 8.58
CA ASP A 301 16.72 11.60 7.50
C ASP A 301 15.20 11.71 7.34
N PRO A 302 14.49 12.32 8.32
CA PRO A 302 13.03 12.36 8.30
C PRO A 302 12.42 13.04 7.06
N ALA A 303 13.17 13.93 6.39
CA ALA A 303 12.73 14.63 5.20
C ALA A 303 12.71 13.74 3.94
N ALA A 304 13.41 12.60 3.99
CA ALA A 304 13.49 11.66 2.87
C ALA A 304 12.54 10.46 3.00
N TRP A 305 11.60 10.48 3.95
CA TRP A 305 10.56 9.46 4.07
C TRP A 305 9.70 9.40 2.83
N GLY A 306 9.79 8.29 2.06
CA GLY A 306 9.15 8.17 0.76
C GLY A 306 9.96 7.39 -0.26
N LEU A 307 9.62 7.55 -1.55
CA LEU A 307 10.32 6.98 -2.69
C LEU A 307 10.75 8.07 -3.68
N PHE A 308 12.03 8.09 -4.00
CA PHE A 308 12.64 9.02 -4.94
C PHE A 308 13.41 8.26 -6.01
N LEU A 309 13.14 8.58 -7.28
CA LEU A 309 13.80 7.97 -8.43
C LEU A 309 14.48 9.04 -9.26
N ARG A 310 15.76 8.86 -9.51
CA ARG A 310 16.58 9.71 -10.39
C ARG A 310 17.22 8.84 -11.46
N VAL A 311 17.75 9.48 -12.48
CA VAL A 311 18.62 8.80 -13.46
C VAL A 311 20.03 8.80 -12.90
N ALA A 312 20.66 7.62 -12.86
CA ALA A 312 22.00 7.48 -12.28
C ALA A 312 23.07 8.26 -13.07
N ASP A 313 22.97 8.26 -14.40
CA ASP A 313 23.80 9.09 -15.28
C ASP A 313 22.99 10.28 -15.83
N PRO A 314 23.32 11.54 -15.48
CA PRO A 314 22.64 12.72 -16.00
C PRO A 314 22.54 12.77 -17.53
N ALA A 315 23.50 12.19 -18.26
CA ALA A 315 23.47 12.13 -19.72
C ALA A 315 22.32 11.26 -20.26
N ALA A 316 21.81 10.33 -19.47
CA ALA A 316 20.67 9.50 -19.82
C ALA A 316 19.32 10.15 -19.48
N ARG A 317 19.28 11.36 -18.88
CA ARG A 317 18.05 12.02 -18.41
C ARG A 317 16.99 12.17 -19.52
N ALA A 318 17.41 12.42 -20.74
CA ALA A 318 16.52 12.59 -21.90
C ALA A 318 15.75 11.30 -22.27
N ALA A 319 16.26 10.13 -21.89
CA ALA A 319 15.60 8.84 -22.14
C ALA A 319 14.46 8.54 -21.15
N VAL A 320 14.29 9.39 -20.13
CA VAL A 320 13.29 9.18 -19.06
C VAL A 320 12.30 10.33 -19.04
N LYS A 321 11.01 9.99 -19.09
CA LYS A 321 9.91 10.96 -19.01
C LYS A 321 9.02 10.64 -17.83
N SER A 322 8.75 11.63 -16.98
CA SER A 322 7.66 11.55 -16.00
C SER A 322 6.34 11.70 -16.75
N VAL A 323 5.40 10.83 -16.49
CA VAL A 323 4.06 10.86 -17.08
C VAL A 323 3.04 10.70 -15.95
N PRO A 324 1.82 11.27 -16.10
CA PRO A 324 0.75 10.90 -15.20
C PRO A 324 0.56 9.38 -15.26
N TYR A 325 0.43 8.74 -14.10
CA TYR A 325 0.02 7.34 -14.09
C TYR A 325 -1.47 7.29 -14.43
N GLU A 326 -1.75 7.21 -15.70
CA GLU A 326 -3.07 6.86 -16.19
C GLU A 326 -3.08 5.36 -16.41
N HIS A 327 -4.15 4.71 -15.96
CA HIS A 327 -4.42 3.32 -16.31
C HIS A 327 -4.66 3.24 -17.82
N VAL A 328 -3.58 3.12 -18.58
CA VAL A 328 -3.67 2.87 -20.01
C VAL A 328 -3.89 1.37 -20.16
N PRO A 329 -5.02 0.93 -20.73
CA PRO A 329 -5.18 -0.47 -21.09
C PRO A 329 -3.97 -0.89 -21.91
N ALA A 330 -3.31 -1.96 -21.51
CA ALA A 330 -2.28 -2.56 -22.35
C ALA A 330 -2.93 -2.82 -23.73
N ASN A 331 -2.18 -2.65 -24.81
CA ASN A 331 -2.66 -2.94 -26.17
C ASN A 331 -3.13 -4.40 -26.36
N ALA A 332 -2.93 -5.25 -25.35
CA ALA A 332 -3.39 -6.63 -25.25
C ALA A 332 -4.74 -6.78 -24.50
N THR A 333 -5.32 -5.73 -23.92
CA THR A 333 -6.51 -5.81 -23.06
C THR A 333 -7.75 -6.21 -23.86
N ILE A 334 -8.42 -7.26 -23.39
CA ILE A 334 -9.72 -7.73 -23.87
C ILE A 334 -10.83 -7.03 -23.07
N VAL A 335 -10.79 -7.16 -21.73
CA VAL A 335 -11.73 -6.54 -20.79
C VAL A 335 -10.96 -6.15 -19.53
N ALA A 336 -11.34 -5.03 -18.93
CA ALA A 336 -10.85 -4.61 -17.63
C ALA A 336 -12.00 -4.12 -16.73
N LEU A 337 -12.11 -4.73 -15.54
CA LEU A 337 -12.93 -4.27 -14.42
C LEU A 337 -11.95 -3.98 -13.29
N THR A 338 -11.47 -2.76 -13.19
CA THR A 338 -10.42 -2.37 -12.25
C THR A 338 -10.85 -1.18 -11.41
N ARG A 339 -10.10 -0.90 -10.31
CA ARG A 339 -10.43 0.14 -9.34
C ARG A 339 -11.83 -0.07 -8.76
N VAL A 340 -12.15 -1.31 -8.39
CA VAL A 340 -13.45 -1.64 -7.80
C VAL A 340 -13.42 -1.24 -6.33
N GLY A 341 -14.34 -0.37 -5.92
CA GLY A 341 -14.51 0.10 -4.55
C GLY A 341 -15.32 -0.87 -3.69
N ASP A 342 -15.51 -0.54 -2.41
CA ASP A 342 -16.30 -1.36 -1.48
C ASP A 342 -17.76 -1.52 -1.93
N ARG A 343 -18.34 -2.69 -1.68
CA ARG A 343 -19.74 -3.03 -2.00
C ARG A 343 -20.13 -2.85 -3.47
N GLU A 344 -19.15 -3.05 -4.35
CA GLU A 344 -19.42 -2.98 -5.77
C GLU A 344 -19.57 -4.38 -6.39
N SER A 345 -20.47 -4.46 -7.38
CA SER A 345 -20.60 -5.59 -8.29
C SER A 345 -20.50 -5.05 -9.70
N ARG A 346 -19.49 -5.49 -10.45
CA ARG A 346 -19.26 -5.07 -11.83
C ARG A 346 -19.25 -6.28 -12.76
N SER A 347 -19.79 -6.10 -13.95
CA SER A 347 -19.73 -7.11 -14.99
C SER A 347 -19.51 -6.49 -16.37
N ARG A 348 -19.00 -7.31 -17.30
CA ARG A 348 -18.88 -6.94 -18.72
C ARG A 348 -18.96 -8.16 -19.61
N ALA A 349 -19.81 -8.09 -20.62
CA ALA A 349 -19.95 -9.12 -21.63
C ALA A 349 -18.93 -8.91 -22.77
N PHE A 350 -18.42 -10.02 -23.31
CA PHE A 350 -17.53 -10.03 -24.47
C PHE A 350 -17.72 -11.31 -25.29
N THR A 351 -17.42 -11.24 -26.59
CA THR A 351 -17.46 -12.38 -27.50
C THR A 351 -16.06 -12.71 -27.97
N LEU A 352 -15.65 -13.97 -27.86
CA LEU A 352 -14.50 -14.50 -28.55
C LEU A 352 -14.95 -15.07 -29.92
N ASN A 353 -14.51 -14.42 -31.00
CA ASN A 353 -14.87 -14.82 -32.36
C ASN A 353 -14.15 -16.10 -32.81
N ARG A 354 -13.11 -16.53 -32.09
CA ARG A 354 -12.34 -17.75 -32.26
C ARG A 354 -11.79 -18.24 -30.93
N PRO A 355 -11.41 -19.52 -30.79
CA PRO A 355 -10.68 -20.00 -29.61
C PRO A 355 -9.38 -19.21 -29.41
N MET A 356 -9.06 -18.87 -28.17
CA MET A 356 -7.81 -18.18 -27.84
C MET A 356 -7.37 -18.40 -26.40
N ASP A 357 -6.06 -18.23 -26.18
CA ASP A 357 -5.48 -18.18 -24.86
C ASP A 357 -5.62 -16.76 -24.29
N VAL A 358 -6.22 -16.66 -23.12
CA VAL A 358 -6.46 -15.42 -22.40
C VAL A 358 -5.62 -15.43 -21.12
N ARG A 359 -4.79 -14.41 -20.92
CA ARG A 359 -4.12 -14.17 -19.64
C ARG A 359 -5.11 -13.46 -18.72
N ILE A 360 -5.38 -14.08 -17.59
CA ILE A 360 -6.21 -13.53 -16.53
C ILE A 360 -5.29 -12.95 -15.47
N TYR A 361 -5.41 -11.64 -15.23
CA TYR A 361 -4.74 -10.91 -14.17
C TYR A 361 -5.82 -10.38 -13.22
N ALA A 362 -5.92 -10.95 -12.01
CA ALA A 362 -6.97 -10.62 -11.06
C ALA A 362 -6.40 -10.42 -9.65
N LEU A 363 -6.73 -9.29 -9.06
CA LEU A 363 -6.43 -8.95 -7.66
C LEU A 363 -7.71 -9.01 -6.84
N GLY A 364 -7.62 -9.48 -5.60
CA GLY A 364 -8.76 -9.55 -4.70
C GLY A 364 -8.38 -9.83 -3.26
N GLU A 365 -9.37 -9.83 -2.38
CA GLU A 365 -9.20 -10.15 -0.97
C GLU A 365 -9.54 -11.60 -0.69
N GLY A 366 -8.66 -12.28 0.09
CA GLY A 366 -8.94 -13.65 0.51
C GLY A 366 -8.15 -14.06 1.73
N ARG A 367 -8.81 -14.80 2.63
CA ARG A 367 -8.23 -15.29 3.88
C ARG A 367 -8.76 -16.68 4.22
N ASN A 368 -7.89 -17.54 4.78
CA ASN A 368 -8.30 -18.86 5.29
C ASN A 368 -9.04 -19.74 4.26
N GLY A 369 -8.58 -19.73 3.01
CA GLY A 369 -9.17 -20.55 1.95
C GLY A 369 -10.44 -19.98 1.30
N ARG A 370 -10.84 -18.76 1.66
CA ARG A 370 -12.03 -18.07 1.10
C ARG A 370 -11.62 -16.75 0.48
N MET A 371 -12.36 -16.34 -0.56
CA MET A 371 -12.27 -15.02 -1.16
C MET A 371 -13.45 -14.17 -0.67
N SER A 372 -13.18 -12.89 -0.39
CA SER A 372 -14.16 -11.84 -0.12
C SER A 372 -14.37 -11.00 -1.39
N ASP A 373 -13.25 -10.51 -1.96
CA ASP A 373 -13.24 -9.80 -3.23
C ASP A 373 -12.67 -10.72 -4.30
N TYR A 374 -13.44 -10.99 -5.35
CA TYR A 374 -13.02 -11.95 -6.36
C TYR A 374 -13.75 -11.81 -7.69
N ALA A 375 -13.16 -12.43 -8.70
CA ALA A 375 -13.70 -12.49 -10.05
C ALA A 375 -14.13 -13.90 -10.46
N TRP A 376 -15.05 -13.98 -11.42
CA TRP A 376 -15.36 -15.20 -12.17
C TRP A 376 -15.80 -14.88 -13.58
N ILE A 377 -15.83 -15.88 -14.44
CA ILE A 377 -16.30 -15.77 -15.83
C ILE A 377 -17.36 -16.81 -16.05
N THR A 378 -18.50 -16.38 -16.60
CA THR A 378 -19.60 -17.28 -17.02
C THR A 378 -19.67 -17.38 -18.54
N SER A 379 -20.08 -18.54 -19.05
CA SER A 379 -20.46 -18.72 -20.44
C SER A 379 -21.93 -18.34 -20.62
N SER A 380 -22.22 -17.42 -21.52
CA SER A 380 -23.63 -17.02 -21.81
C SER A 380 -24.46 -18.15 -22.41
N ALA A 381 -23.85 -19.17 -23.00
CA ALA A 381 -24.54 -20.32 -23.57
C ALA A 381 -25.02 -21.32 -22.51
N SER A 382 -24.17 -21.62 -21.51
CA SER A 382 -24.48 -22.59 -20.47
C SER A 382 -24.95 -21.97 -19.15
N HIS A 383 -24.77 -20.66 -18.96
CA HIS A 383 -25.03 -19.95 -17.71
C HIS A 383 -24.22 -20.52 -16.51
N GLN A 384 -23.04 -21.12 -16.79
CA GLN A 384 -22.19 -21.72 -15.77
C GLN A 384 -20.86 -21.00 -15.73
N ARG A 385 -20.23 -21.01 -14.53
CA ARG A 385 -18.84 -20.55 -14.37
C ARG A 385 -17.91 -21.43 -15.20
N VAL A 386 -17.09 -20.80 -16.00
CA VAL A 386 -16.02 -21.44 -16.77
C VAL A 386 -14.66 -21.14 -16.15
N TRP A 387 -14.56 -20.13 -15.31
CA TRP A 387 -13.41 -19.79 -14.52
C TRP A 387 -13.82 -19.01 -13.25
N GLU A 388 -13.04 -19.15 -12.17
CA GLU A 388 -13.25 -18.48 -10.89
C GLU A 388 -11.92 -18.23 -10.19
N MET A 389 -11.75 -17.04 -9.58
CA MET A 389 -10.64 -16.72 -8.71
C MET A 389 -10.82 -17.42 -7.36
N ARG A 390 -9.95 -18.37 -7.04
CA ARG A 390 -9.97 -19.10 -5.77
C ARG A 390 -8.76 -18.79 -4.93
N HIS A 391 -8.90 -18.82 -3.61
CA HIS A 391 -7.80 -18.61 -2.69
C HIS A 391 -6.64 -19.59 -2.91
N GLU A 392 -6.95 -20.88 -3.10
CA GLU A 392 -5.97 -21.94 -3.33
C GLU A 392 -5.16 -21.79 -4.62
N ASP A 393 -5.74 -21.12 -5.62
CA ASP A 393 -5.16 -20.86 -6.94
C ASP A 393 -4.43 -19.49 -7.01
N SER A 394 -4.42 -18.75 -5.92
CA SER A 394 -3.87 -17.39 -5.86
C SER A 394 -2.58 -17.33 -5.05
N GLU A 395 -1.77 -16.34 -5.33
CA GLU A 395 -0.55 -16.02 -4.60
C GLU A 395 -0.67 -14.65 -3.88
N SER A 396 0.34 -14.27 -3.10
CA SER A 396 0.35 -12.95 -2.45
C SER A 396 0.49 -11.84 -3.47
N ALA A 397 -0.40 -10.85 -3.40
CA ALA A 397 -0.32 -9.64 -4.21
C ALA A 397 0.59 -8.54 -3.62
N GLY A 398 1.28 -8.81 -2.51
CA GLY A 398 2.02 -7.81 -1.72
C GLY A 398 1.12 -7.00 -0.79
N GLY A 399 1.72 -6.18 0.06
CA GLY A 399 0.98 -5.52 1.14
C GLY A 399 0.51 -6.52 2.19
N ASP A 400 -0.74 -6.42 2.64
CA ASP A 400 -1.30 -7.35 3.61
C ASP A 400 -1.43 -8.78 3.06
N ALA A 401 -1.38 -9.77 3.93
CA ALA A 401 -1.47 -11.19 3.57
C ALA A 401 -2.81 -11.58 2.92
N LYS A 402 -3.86 -10.78 3.12
CA LYS A 402 -5.18 -11.00 2.50
C LYS A 402 -5.24 -10.53 1.04
N ASN A 403 -4.26 -9.74 0.56
CA ASN A 403 -4.17 -9.37 -0.84
C ASN A 403 -3.75 -10.56 -1.68
N ARG A 404 -4.60 -10.96 -2.60
CA ARG A 404 -4.42 -12.14 -3.45
C ARG A 404 -4.33 -11.77 -4.92
N LEU A 405 -3.47 -12.49 -5.64
CA LEU A 405 -3.23 -12.33 -7.08
C LEU A 405 -3.43 -13.66 -7.78
N VAL A 406 -4.15 -13.64 -8.89
CA VAL A 406 -4.12 -14.69 -9.92
C VAL A 406 -3.56 -14.09 -11.20
N ASP A 407 -2.47 -14.66 -11.70
CA ASP A 407 -1.87 -14.32 -13.00
C ASP A 407 -1.58 -15.61 -13.75
N ARG A 408 -2.50 -16.01 -14.65
CA ARG A 408 -2.38 -17.25 -15.41
C ARG A 408 -3.03 -17.15 -16.77
N VAL A 409 -2.59 -18.02 -17.67
CA VAL A 409 -3.19 -18.19 -18.99
C VAL A 409 -4.22 -19.32 -18.96
N VAL A 410 -5.41 -19.03 -19.48
CA VAL A 410 -6.52 -19.98 -19.60
C VAL A 410 -7.00 -20.01 -21.05
N HIS A 411 -7.26 -21.19 -21.56
CA HIS A 411 -7.82 -21.38 -22.90
C HIS A 411 -9.35 -21.21 -22.87
N PHE A 412 -9.87 -20.42 -23.77
CA PHE A 412 -11.32 -20.22 -23.98
C PHE A 412 -11.68 -20.60 -25.41
N ASP A 413 -12.78 -21.30 -25.57
CA ASP A 413 -13.40 -21.56 -26.86
C ASP A 413 -14.03 -20.30 -27.46
N LYS A 414 -14.37 -20.38 -28.75
CA LYS A 414 -15.25 -19.38 -29.38
C LYS A 414 -16.59 -19.34 -28.65
N GLY A 415 -17.05 -18.14 -28.25
CA GLY A 415 -18.33 -17.99 -27.55
C GLY A 415 -18.52 -16.63 -26.91
N ASP A 416 -19.68 -16.49 -26.28
CA ASP A 416 -20.07 -15.31 -25.54
C ASP A 416 -19.85 -15.55 -24.04
N TYR A 417 -19.22 -14.60 -23.38
CA TYR A 417 -18.82 -14.68 -21.98
C TYR A 417 -19.19 -13.42 -21.22
N VAL A 418 -19.38 -13.54 -19.93
CA VAL A 418 -19.51 -12.41 -19.01
C VAL A 418 -18.46 -12.55 -17.93
N VAL A 419 -17.64 -11.53 -17.77
CA VAL A 419 -16.71 -11.41 -16.63
C VAL A 419 -17.40 -10.62 -15.53
N HIS A 420 -17.26 -11.10 -14.30
CA HIS A 420 -17.83 -10.52 -13.09
C HIS A 420 -16.74 -10.25 -12.07
N TYR A 421 -16.91 -9.21 -11.27
CA TYR A 421 -16.09 -8.92 -10.11
C TYR A 421 -16.96 -8.34 -8.99
N VAL A 422 -16.75 -8.79 -7.76
CA VAL A 422 -17.49 -8.33 -6.58
C VAL A 422 -16.54 -8.01 -5.44
N THR A 423 -16.93 -7.05 -4.63
CA THR A 423 -16.23 -6.69 -3.37
C THR A 423 -17.20 -6.77 -2.20
N ASP A 424 -16.66 -7.05 -1.02
CA ASP A 424 -17.39 -6.92 0.25
C ASP A 424 -17.38 -5.48 0.76
N ASP A 425 -17.52 -5.23 2.05
CA ASP A 425 -17.67 -3.91 2.64
C ASP A 425 -16.37 -3.31 3.19
N SER A 426 -15.22 -3.86 2.81
CA SER A 426 -13.95 -3.40 3.31
C SER A 426 -12.77 -3.77 2.41
N HIS A 427 -11.68 -3.01 2.51
CA HIS A 427 -10.40 -3.32 1.85
C HIS A 427 -10.47 -3.36 0.31
N ALA A 428 -11.22 -2.47 -0.31
CA ALA A 428 -11.24 -2.30 -1.74
C ALA A 428 -10.51 -1.02 -2.20
N PHE A 429 -10.51 -0.76 -3.51
CA PHE A 429 -9.79 0.35 -4.09
C PHE A 429 -10.26 1.70 -3.53
N GLY A 430 -9.30 2.44 -2.92
CA GLY A 430 -9.56 3.75 -2.31
C GLY A 430 -9.92 3.70 -0.82
N GLU A 431 -10.26 2.53 -0.27
CA GLU A 431 -10.67 2.34 1.12
C GLU A 431 -9.93 1.15 1.78
N TRP A 432 -8.60 1.20 1.79
CA TRP A 432 -7.75 0.15 2.34
C TRP A 432 -7.77 0.16 3.87
N ASN A 433 -8.22 -0.94 4.49
CA ASN A 433 -8.16 -1.11 5.95
C ASN A 433 -6.89 -1.85 6.43
N ALA A 434 -5.95 -2.09 5.51
CA ALA A 434 -4.61 -2.64 5.73
C ALA A 434 -3.72 -2.27 4.55
N ALA A 435 -2.44 -2.66 4.55
CA ALA A 435 -1.51 -2.34 3.45
C ALA A 435 -2.05 -2.79 2.08
N ALA A 436 -2.15 -1.87 1.14
CA ALA A 436 -2.65 -2.10 -0.22
C ALA A 436 -1.77 -3.10 -0.99
N PRO A 437 -2.31 -3.80 -2.02
CA PRO A 437 -1.51 -4.66 -2.88
C PRO A 437 -0.48 -3.88 -3.69
N SER A 438 0.53 -4.57 -4.21
CA SER A 438 1.61 -3.95 -5.00
C SER A 438 1.14 -3.28 -6.28
N ASP A 439 0.01 -3.70 -6.84
CA ASP A 439 -0.59 -3.13 -8.05
C ASP A 439 -2.07 -2.75 -7.81
N ALA A 440 -2.29 -1.89 -6.81
CA ALA A 440 -3.63 -1.52 -6.34
C ALA A 440 -4.53 -0.92 -7.43
N GLN A 441 -3.95 -0.29 -8.47
CA GLN A 441 -4.73 0.26 -9.58
C GLN A 441 -5.47 -0.82 -10.39
N HIS A 442 -5.01 -2.07 -10.30
CA HIS A 442 -5.63 -3.21 -10.95
C HIS A 442 -6.51 -4.03 -10.01
N TRP A 443 -6.87 -3.51 -8.83
CA TRP A 443 -7.85 -4.15 -7.94
C TRP A 443 -9.12 -4.43 -8.69
N GLY A 444 -9.37 -5.74 -8.93
CA GLY A 444 -10.34 -6.18 -9.91
C GLY A 444 -9.80 -7.28 -10.82
N ILE A 445 -10.28 -7.33 -12.06
CA ILE A 445 -9.85 -8.30 -13.08
C ILE A 445 -9.54 -7.63 -14.41
N THR A 446 -8.43 -8.06 -15.03
CA THR A 446 -8.06 -7.70 -16.40
C THR A 446 -7.86 -8.97 -17.22
N LEU A 447 -8.56 -9.08 -18.35
CA LEU A 447 -8.37 -10.12 -19.33
C LEU A 447 -7.51 -9.59 -20.48
N LEU A 448 -6.46 -10.30 -20.82
CA LEU A 448 -5.46 -9.90 -21.81
C LEU A 448 -5.26 -11.01 -22.85
N ALA A 449 -4.94 -10.65 -24.07
CA ALA A 449 -4.39 -11.62 -25.01
C ALA A 449 -3.09 -12.21 -24.42
N ALA A 450 -2.95 -13.52 -24.38
CA ALA A 450 -1.82 -14.19 -23.74
C ALA A 450 -0.48 -13.93 -24.47
N ARG A 451 -0.51 -13.50 -25.73
CA ARG A 451 0.68 -13.24 -26.55
C ARG A 451 0.49 -11.99 -27.41
N GLY A 452 1.37 -11.01 -27.23
CA GLY A 452 1.43 -9.80 -28.05
C GLY A 452 0.19 -8.91 -27.99
N PRO A 453 0.06 -7.95 -28.91
CA PRO A 453 -1.10 -7.11 -29.02
C PRO A 453 -2.37 -7.89 -29.34
N LEU A 454 -3.54 -7.42 -28.83
CA LEU A 454 -4.83 -8.00 -29.12
C LEU A 454 -5.16 -7.82 -30.61
N ASP A 455 -5.44 -8.93 -31.29
CA ASP A 455 -6.11 -8.90 -32.59
C ASP A 455 -7.58 -8.52 -32.37
N LYS A 456 -7.91 -7.26 -32.69
CA LYS A 456 -9.26 -6.72 -32.49
C LYS A 456 -10.36 -7.50 -33.23
N SER A 457 -10.02 -8.26 -34.28
CA SER A 457 -10.98 -9.11 -34.97
C SER A 457 -11.37 -10.36 -34.18
N ALA A 458 -10.52 -10.76 -33.22
CA ALA A 458 -10.75 -11.93 -32.36
C ALA A 458 -11.77 -11.69 -31.25
N VAL A 459 -12.02 -10.42 -30.90
CA VAL A 459 -12.89 -10.04 -29.78
C VAL A 459 -13.89 -8.99 -30.21
N THR A 460 -15.12 -9.13 -29.74
CA THR A 460 -16.16 -8.11 -29.88
C THR A 460 -16.65 -7.75 -28.49
N GLU A 461 -16.55 -6.48 -28.11
CA GLU A 461 -17.23 -5.97 -26.92
C GLU A 461 -18.74 -5.97 -27.20
N LEU A 462 -19.49 -6.60 -26.33
CA LEU A 462 -20.95 -6.51 -26.36
C LEU A 462 -21.34 -5.32 -25.47
N ALA A 463 -21.81 -4.22 -26.09
CA ALA A 463 -22.73 -3.32 -25.41
C ALA A 463 -23.99 -4.15 -25.06
N GLU A 464 -24.64 -3.84 -23.92
CA GLU A 464 -25.79 -4.57 -23.38
C GLU A 464 -26.54 -5.42 -24.42
N ARG A 465 -26.50 -6.74 -24.24
CA ARG A 465 -27.08 -7.70 -25.20
C ARG A 465 -28.58 -7.62 -25.13
N ALA A 466 -29.19 -6.90 -26.03
CA ALA A 466 -30.58 -7.17 -26.40
C ALA A 466 -30.59 -8.52 -27.13
N ASP A 467 -30.81 -9.63 -26.42
CA ASP A 467 -31.04 -10.93 -27.05
C ASP A 467 -32.39 -10.84 -27.84
N PRO A 468 -32.38 -10.95 -29.16
CA PRO A 468 -33.60 -10.86 -29.94
C PRO A 468 -34.62 -11.97 -29.62
N GLY A 469 -34.24 -12.95 -28.80
CA GLY A 469 -35.12 -14.01 -28.30
C GLY A 469 -35.88 -13.67 -27.02
N ILE A 470 -35.56 -12.55 -26.33
CA ILE A 470 -36.26 -12.16 -25.10
C ILE A 470 -37.69 -11.72 -25.40
N VAL A 471 -38.66 -12.38 -24.75
CA VAL A 471 -40.09 -12.05 -24.80
C VAL A 471 -40.47 -11.05 -23.72
N ALA A 472 -39.98 -11.28 -22.49
CA ALA A 472 -40.15 -10.39 -21.35
C ALA A 472 -39.01 -10.63 -20.34
N GLN A 473 -38.62 -9.58 -19.60
CA GLN A 473 -37.54 -9.65 -18.65
C GLN A 473 -37.77 -8.68 -17.50
N LEU A 474 -37.47 -9.13 -16.28
CA LEU A 474 -37.38 -8.37 -15.03
C LEU A 474 -36.07 -8.81 -14.34
N VAL A 475 -35.00 -8.03 -14.44
CA VAL A 475 -33.68 -8.38 -13.89
C VAL A 475 -33.02 -7.17 -13.25
N GLY A 476 -31.95 -7.41 -12.45
CA GLY A 476 -31.28 -6.38 -11.71
C GLY A 476 -32.13 -5.81 -10.58
N LEU A 477 -33.04 -6.63 -10.03
CA LEU A 477 -33.99 -6.21 -8.99
C LEU A 477 -33.28 -6.08 -7.64
N ARG A 478 -33.66 -5.04 -6.89
CA ARG A 478 -33.10 -4.67 -5.59
C ARG A 478 -34.02 -5.14 -4.45
N ASP A 479 -33.58 -4.91 -3.21
CA ASP A 479 -34.36 -5.22 -2.02
C ASP A 479 -35.73 -4.54 -2.04
N ASP A 480 -36.76 -5.23 -1.53
CA ASP A 480 -38.14 -4.77 -1.39
C ASP A 480 -38.81 -4.33 -2.72
N GLU A 481 -38.40 -4.92 -3.84
CA GLU A 481 -39.04 -4.62 -5.14
C GLU A 481 -40.15 -5.61 -5.46
N ASN A 482 -41.26 -5.10 -6.04
CA ASN A 482 -42.32 -5.86 -6.65
C ASN A 482 -42.49 -5.42 -8.11
N ALA A 483 -41.76 -6.11 -8.99
CA ALA A 483 -41.64 -5.77 -10.39
C ALA A 483 -42.69 -6.52 -11.25
N ARG A 484 -43.17 -5.86 -12.32
CA ARG A 484 -44.12 -6.46 -13.24
C ARG A 484 -43.92 -5.99 -14.67
N ARG A 485 -44.15 -6.88 -15.64
CA ARG A 485 -44.10 -6.58 -17.08
C ARG A 485 -45.17 -7.34 -17.87
N LYS A 486 -45.96 -6.62 -18.66
CA LYS A 486 -46.93 -7.20 -19.55
C LYS A 486 -46.27 -7.73 -20.82
N PHE A 487 -46.67 -8.90 -21.30
CA PHE A 487 -46.30 -9.44 -22.60
C PHE A 487 -47.48 -10.13 -23.29
N THR A 488 -47.42 -10.29 -24.61
CA THR A 488 -48.48 -10.89 -25.43
C THR A 488 -47.92 -11.99 -26.32
N LEU A 489 -48.63 -13.08 -26.43
CA LEU A 489 -48.37 -14.17 -27.34
C LEU A 489 -49.46 -14.24 -28.40
N ASP A 490 -49.10 -14.06 -29.68
CA ASP A 490 -50.03 -14.09 -30.80
C ASP A 490 -50.49 -15.51 -31.15
N ARG A 491 -49.73 -16.51 -30.70
CA ARG A 491 -50.00 -17.94 -30.88
C ARG A 491 -49.48 -18.72 -29.70
N GLU A 492 -49.88 -19.96 -29.57
CA GLU A 492 -49.27 -20.91 -28.64
C GLU A 492 -47.74 -20.92 -28.84
N SER A 493 -46.98 -20.75 -27.77
CA SER A 493 -45.55 -20.58 -27.82
C SER A 493 -44.86 -21.34 -26.67
N GLN A 494 -43.72 -21.96 -27.00
CA GLN A 494 -42.81 -22.48 -25.99
C GLN A 494 -41.87 -21.37 -25.55
N LEU A 495 -41.81 -21.17 -24.24
CA LEU A 495 -40.96 -20.18 -23.60
C LEU A 495 -39.99 -20.88 -22.68
N ARG A 496 -38.71 -20.62 -22.87
CA ARG A 496 -37.68 -20.98 -21.88
C ARG A 496 -37.64 -19.91 -20.81
N ILE A 497 -37.79 -20.32 -19.57
CA ILE A 497 -37.67 -19.46 -18.40
C ILE A 497 -36.29 -19.62 -17.80
N TYR A 498 -35.64 -18.52 -17.51
CA TYR A 498 -34.45 -18.41 -16.69
C TYR A 498 -34.75 -17.46 -15.54
N ALA A 499 -34.64 -17.92 -14.29
CA ALA A 499 -34.92 -17.09 -13.12
C ALA A 499 -33.94 -17.36 -12.00
N LEU A 500 -33.47 -16.28 -11.36
CA LEU A 500 -32.61 -16.31 -10.17
C LEU A 500 -33.36 -15.66 -9.01
N GLY A 501 -33.28 -16.28 -7.84
CA GLY A 501 -33.90 -15.78 -6.63
C GLY A 501 -33.30 -16.36 -5.36
N GLU A 502 -33.82 -15.93 -4.22
CA GLU A 502 -33.39 -16.38 -2.90
C GLU A 502 -34.32 -17.46 -2.35
N GLY A 503 -33.75 -18.49 -1.71
CA GLY A 503 -34.55 -19.46 -1.00
C GLY A 503 -33.78 -20.30 -0.01
N SER A 504 -34.43 -20.65 1.09
CA SER A 504 -33.88 -21.53 2.12
C SER A 504 -34.94 -22.49 2.66
N GLY A 505 -34.49 -23.64 3.12
CA GLY A 505 -35.38 -24.64 3.70
C GLY A 505 -36.30 -25.31 2.70
N ARG A 506 -37.37 -24.68 2.28
CA ARG A 506 -38.32 -25.14 1.26
C ARG A 506 -39.06 -23.98 0.59
N ASP A 507 -38.80 -22.78 1.04
CA ASP A 507 -39.49 -21.57 0.62
C ASP A 507 -38.53 -20.65 -0.13
N LEU A 508 -39.11 -19.84 -1.03
CA LEU A 508 -38.40 -18.76 -1.74
C LEU A 508 -38.78 -17.43 -1.10
N ALA A 509 -37.76 -16.60 -0.87
CA ALA A 509 -37.91 -15.22 -0.45
C ALA A 509 -38.03 -14.30 -1.68
N ASP A 510 -37.13 -14.53 -2.67
CA ASP A 510 -37.14 -13.85 -3.95
C ASP A 510 -37.58 -14.83 -5.04
N TYR A 511 -38.66 -14.54 -5.76
CA TYR A 511 -39.15 -15.44 -6.77
C TYR A 511 -40.04 -14.76 -7.80
N GLY A 512 -40.24 -15.42 -8.97
CA GLY A 512 -41.05 -14.94 -10.04
C GLY A 512 -42.21 -15.86 -10.37
N TRP A 513 -43.29 -15.29 -11.00
CA TRP A 513 -44.43 -16.02 -11.51
C TRP A 513 -45.05 -15.36 -12.77
N ILE A 514 -45.89 -16.07 -13.43
CA ILE A 514 -46.63 -15.60 -14.62
C ILE A 514 -48.12 -15.71 -14.34
N GLU A 515 -48.85 -14.64 -14.57
CA GLU A 515 -50.31 -14.56 -14.47
C GLU A 515 -50.94 -14.40 -15.87
N ASP A 516 -52.05 -15.04 -16.11
CA ASP A 516 -52.95 -14.69 -17.21
C ASP A 516 -53.56 -13.31 -16.92
N ALA A 517 -53.30 -12.31 -17.77
CA ALA A 517 -53.64 -10.92 -17.49
C ALA A 517 -55.18 -10.66 -17.49
N ARG A 518 -55.96 -11.57 -18.05
CA ARG A 518 -57.42 -11.45 -18.12
C ARG A 518 -58.11 -12.05 -16.89
N SER A 519 -57.65 -13.22 -16.47
CA SER A 519 -58.25 -13.95 -15.35
C SER A 519 -57.58 -13.69 -14.00
N GLY A 520 -56.36 -13.14 -13.99
CA GLY A 520 -55.53 -13.01 -12.80
C GLY A 520 -55.01 -14.34 -12.25
N LYS A 521 -55.19 -15.45 -12.96
CA LYS A 521 -54.77 -16.76 -12.51
C LYS A 521 -53.28 -16.97 -12.77
N THR A 522 -52.54 -17.46 -11.75
CA THR A 522 -51.14 -17.90 -11.89
C THR A 522 -51.08 -19.12 -12.81
N VAL A 523 -50.33 -19.00 -13.91
CA VAL A 523 -50.16 -20.07 -14.91
C VAL A 523 -48.81 -20.76 -14.76
N TRP A 524 -47.84 -20.12 -14.10
CA TRP A 524 -46.56 -20.67 -13.72
C TRP A 524 -45.98 -19.89 -12.51
N GLU A 525 -45.26 -20.58 -11.62
CA GLU A 525 -44.64 -20.02 -10.45
C GLU A 525 -43.31 -20.73 -10.16
N MET A 526 -42.29 -19.96 -9.81
CA MET A 526 -41.03 -20.50 -9.37
C MET A 526 -41.18 -21.11 -7.96
N THR A 527 -40.82 -22.36 -7.80
CA THR A 527 -40.90 -23.06 -6.50
C THR A 527 -39.52 -23.58 -6.10
N TYR A 528 -39.20 -23.60 -4.80
CA TYR A 528 -37.91 -24.08 -4.30
C TYR A 528 -37.52 -25.46 -4.86
N ARG A 529 -38.49 -26.39 -4.93
CA ARG A 529 -38.24 -27.76 -5.41
C ARG A 529 -37.89 -27.84 -6.89
N ALA A 530 -38.33 -26.87 -7.69
CA ALA A 530 -38.03 -26.80 -9.11
C ALA A 530 -36.71 -26.07 -9.40
N THR A 531 -36.05 -25.56 -8.39
CA THR A 531 -34.78 -24.83 -8.55
C THR A 531 -33.56 -25.66 -8.18
N GLU A 532 -32.41 -25.26 -8.69
CA GLU A 532 -31.10 -25.77 -8.38
C GLU A 532 -30.20 -24.65 -7.79
N PRO A 533 -29.04 -24.96 -7.18
CA PRO A 533 -28.09 -23.95 -6.75
C PRO A 533 -27.67 -23.05 -7.92
N ALA A 534 -27.60 -21.74 -7.67
CA ALA A 534 -27.20 -20.72 -8.67
C ALA A 534 -25.73 -20.26 -8.53
N GLY A 535 -24.91 -20.98 -7.73
CA GLY A 535 -23.56 -20.56 -7.37
C GLY A 535 -23.53 -19.57 -6.19
N GLY A 536 -22.34 -19.25 -5.69
CA GLY A 536 -22.18 -18.39 -4.54
C GLY A 536 -22.79 -18.97 -3.25
N ALA A 537 -23.63 -18.22 -2.56
CA ALA A 537 -24.28 -18.66 -1.34
C ALA A 537 -25.30 -19.77 -1.60
N SER A 538 -25.50 -20.69 -0.63
CA SER A 538 -26.43 -21.83 -0.75
C SER A 538 -27.90 -21.41 -0.91
N LYS A 539 -28.24 -20.17 -0.54
CA LYS A 539 -29.57 -19.58 -0.70
C LYS A 539 -29.83 -19.06 -2.12
N ASN A 540 -28.81 -18.90 -2.97
CA ASN A 540 -29.00 -18.54 -4.37
C ASN A 540 -29.61 -19.70 -5.13
N ARG A 541 -30.77 -19.47 -5.72
CA ARG A 541 -31.57 -20.49 -6.43
C ARG A 541 -31.76 -20.11 -7.88
N ARG A 542 -31.65 -21.10 -8.78
CA ARG A 542 -31.85 -20.94 -10.24
C ARG A 542 -32.95 -21.87 -10.71
N PHE A 543 -33.87 -21.32 -11.50
CA PHE A 543 -34.78 -22.09 -12.29
C PHE A 543 -34.41 -21.98 -13.77
N THR A 544 -34.34 -23.13 -14.44
CA THR A 544 -34.26 -23.21 -15.91
C THR A 544 -35.22 -24.26 -16.39
N GLY A 545 -36.18 -23.86 -17.24
CA GLY A 545 -37.19 -24.79 -17.75
C GLY A 545 -37.93 -24.24 -18.94
N VAL A 546 -38.72 -25.09 -19.62
CA VAL A 546 -39.56 -24.71 -20.75
C VAL A 546 -41.02 -24.92 -20.37
N ILE A 547 -41.83 -23.90 -20.66
CA ILE A 547 -43.29 -23.97 -20.52
C ILE A 547 -43.97 -23.70 -21.87
N THR A 548 -45.18 -24.18 -22.06
CA THR A 548 -46.01 -23.85 -23.21
C THR A 548 -47.18 -23.02 -22.74
N LEU A 549 -47.34 -21.84 -23.32
CA LEU A 549 -48.48 -20.96 -23.05
C LEU A 549 -49.31 -20.76 -24.33
N PRO A 550 -50.64 -20.77 -24.24
CA PRO A 550 -51.54 -20.41 -25.34
C PRO A 550 -51.37 -18.97 -25.85
N ALA A 551 -51.97 -18.62 -26.99
CA ALA A 551 -52.11 -17.22 -27.36
C ALA A 551 -52.91 -16.46 -26.28
N GLY A 552 -52.41 -15.28 -25.89
CA GLY A 552 -53.02 -14.51 -24.80
C GLY A 552 -52.15 -13.36 -24.30
N GLU A 553 -52.70 -12.60 -23.35
CA GLU A 553 -52.02 -11.55 -22.65
C GLU A 553 -51.61 -12.04 -21.25
N TYR A 554 -50.39 -11.79 -20.86
CA TYR A 554 -49.79 -12.27 -19.62
C TYR A 554 -49.11 -11.15 -18.88
N LEU A 555 -48.93 -11.35 -17.53
CA LEU A 555 -48.18 -10.48 -16.65
C LEU A 555 -47.05 -11.29 -16.02
N LEU A 556 -45.81 -10.95 -16.36
CA LEU A 556 -44.63 -11.45 -15.69
C LEU A 556 -44.43 -10.66 -14.40
N ARG A 557 -44.20 -11.34 -13.32
CA ARG A 557 -43.95 -10.74 -11.99
C ARG A 557 -42.73 -11.32 -11.35
N PHE A 558 -42.12 -10.50 -10.49
CA PHE A 558 -41.06 -10.92 -9.59
C PHE A 558 -41.08 -10.06 -8.32
N GLU A 559 -40.88 -10.66 -7.17
CA GLU A 559 -40.76 -9.94 -5.92
C GLU A 559 -39.47 -10.35 -5.18
N THR A 560 -38.90 -9.39 -4.46
CA THR A 560 -37.71 -9.54 -3.59
C THR A 560 -38.07 -9.14 -2.17
N ASP A 561 -37.42 -9.78 -1.20
CA ASP A 561 -37.50 -9.36 0.19
C ASP A 561 -36.51 -8.23 0.51
N GLY A 562 -36.30 -7.90 1.79
CA GLY A 562 -35.48 -6.79 2.25
C GLY A 562 -33.97 -7.08 2.31
N SER A 563 -33.48 -8.14 1.64
CA SER A 563 -32.06 -8.50 1.70
C SER A 563 -31.60 -9.40 0.56
N HIS A 564 -30.29 -9.43 0.30
CA HIS A 564 -29.65 -10.35 -0.65
C HIS A 564 -30.15 -10.24 -2.09
N SER A 565 -30.31 -9.04 -2.59
CA SER A 565 -30.68 -8.75 -3.98
C SER A 565 -29.56 -8.06 -4.76
N PHE A 566 -29.80 -7.72 -6.02
CA PHE A 566 -28.82 -7.06 -6.88
C PHE A 566 -28.31 -5.74 -6.27
N GLY A 567 -26.98 -5.67 -6.05
CA GLY A 567 -26.29 -4.52 -5.44
C GLY A 567 -26.38 -4.43 -3.91
N SER A 568 -27.00 -5.44 -3.24
CA SER A 568 -27.16 -5.50 -1.78
C SER A 568 -26.95 -6.92 -1.23
N TRP A 569 -25.86 -7.56 -1.66
CA TRP A 569 -25.56 -8.94 -1.30
C TRP A 569 -25.09 -9.05 0.15
N ASN A 570 -25.81 -9.79 1.00
CA ASN A 570 -25.43 -10.11 2.38
C ASN A 570 -24.69 -11.47 2.51
N ALA A 571 -24.41 -12.13 1.37
CA ALA A 571 -23.60 -13.32 1.21
C ALA A 571 -23.12 -13.39 -0.24
N ASN A 572 -22.26 -14.37 -0.61
CA ASN A 572 -21.72 -14.47 -1.97
C ASN A 572 -22.85 -14.46 -3.03
N PRO A 573 -22.78 -13.58 -4.05
CA PRO A 573 -23.80 -13.47 -5.08
C PRO A 573 -23.88 -14.75 -5.95
N PRO A 574 -24.98 -14.93 -6.74
CA PRO A 574 -25.09 -16.01 -7.71
C PRO A 574 -24.05 -15.88 -8.84
N ASP A 575 -23.99 -16.89 -9.72
CA ASP A 575 -23.06 -16.90 -10.86
C ASP A 575 -23.33 -15.78 -11.88
N GLU A 576 -24.56 -15.31 -11.98
CA GLU A 576 -24.99 -14.22 -12.87
C GLU A 576 -25.79 -13.16 -12.08
N PRO A 577 -25.13 -12.31 -11.28
CA PRO A 577 -25.80 -11.33 -10.41
C PRO A 577 -26.72 -10.38 -11.18
N ASP A 578 -26.31 -9.98 -12.40
CA ASP A 578 -27.07 -9.06 -13.25
C ASP A 578 -28.40 -9.67 -13.74
N MET A 579 -28.53 -10.99 -13.68
CA MET A 579 -29.73 -11.74 -14.05
C MET A 579 -30.68 -11.98 -12.86
N TRP A 580 -30.39 -11.39 -11.67
CA TRP A 580 -31.27 -11.53 -10.49
C TRP A 580 -32.66 -11.05 -10.81
N GLY A 581 -33.64 -12.01 -10.86
CA GLY A 581 -34.94 -11.81 -11.39
C GLY A 581 -35.36 -12.91 -12.37
N ILE A 582 -36.13 -12.58 -13.42
CA ILE A 582 -36.70 -13.55 -14.37
C ILE A 582 -36.61 -13.05 -15.82
N THR A 583 -36.22 -13.96 -16.72
CA THR A 583 -36.20 -13.73 -18.17
C THR A 583 -36.94 -14.85 -18.90
N LEU A 584 -37.80 -14.47 -19.86
CA LEU A 584 -38.52 -15.37 -20.77
C LEU A 584 -37.91 -15.28 -22.17
N TYR A 585 -37.44 -16.39 -22.69
CA TYR A 585 -36.93 -16.51 -24.06
C TYR A 585 -37.88 -17.31 -24.94
N ARG A 586 -37.99 -16.91 -26.19
CA ARG A 586 -38.71 -17.70 -27.19
C ARG A 586 -37.87 -18.91 -27.58
N VAL A 587 -38.42 -20.11 -27.45
CA VAL A 587 -37.79 -21.33 -27.99
C VAL A 587 -37.88 -21.28 -29.51
N ARG A 588 -36.76 -21.41 -30.21
CA ARG A 588 -36.65 -21.40 -31.67
C ARG A 588 -37.01 -22.77 -32.25
#